data_9c68794bef9ae2d8e402311ff5b0bc08
#
_entry.id   9c68794bef9ae2d8e402311ff5b0bc08
#
_cell.length_a   1.000
_cell.length_b   1.000
_cell.length_c   1.000
_cell.angle_alpha   90.00
_cell.angle_beta   90.00
_cell.angle_gamma   90.00
#
_symmetry.space_group_name_H-M   'P 1'
#
loop_
_entity.id
_entity.type
_entity.pdbx_description
1 polymer ?
#
loop_
_entity_poly.entity_id
_entity_poly.type
_entity_poly.pdbx_seq_one_letter_code
_entity_poly.pdbx_strand_id
1 'polypeptide(L)'
;MSIKSILHSLLCLLFFTASLSLSARRLTPAEVPAAQDRAWQAWRAQVAADRSFYLPALQPLASAAPGEVQIPAQLEPDATMQFFYGSKGARPEAGYPLFLYLHGSGSPDDEWNGGRQWALRFADDPSVYFIPRIPRTGPWYRWYQASKQWAWEKLLQHALASPDIDPLRLYVFGISEGGYGSQRLASYYADYWAAAGPMAGGEPLMNAPVDNCEHIGFSLLTGQFDTQFCRDRLTQVAAEEFAAARRKRPGAFHHRIELVPGAGHGFDYRPTTPWLAGHRRVVRPRSFSWENFPMGGRYRSGFYNLAVDAPKATDTPSPLGPDGVNHYDGTAPRRLYTMRIEMNTIDLRVEEVSYTVTERGCEWGIPLRFKRTMRPADSGEVRIFLDEKLVDFKRPVRIRVNGKVRFEGRVIPSEESIAQALDLFHDPLRLYPACVKVKWCSWGGLTDMDKK
;
A
#
# COMPACT_ATOMS: atom_id res chain seq x y z
N MET A 1 10.84 41.98 20.81
CA MET A 1 10.87 41.01 19.67
C MET A 1 11.86 41.54 18.64
N SER A 2 12.95 40.81 18.41
CA SER A 2 14.09 41.29 17.59
C SER A 2 13.80 41.04 16.11
N ILE A 3 14.19 42.06 15.28
CA ILE A 3 14.07 42.03 13.81
C ILE A 3 14.70 40.75 13.17
N LYS A 4 15.65 40.11 13.84
CA LYS A 4 16.25 38.84 13.41
C LYS A 4 15.27 37.66 13.43
N SER A 5 14.23 37.68 14.28
CA SER A 5 13.22 36.59 14.38
C SER A 5 12.21 36.68 13.24
N ILE A 6 11.96 37.86 12.70
CA ILE A 6 11.02 38.08 11.59
C ILE A 6 11.67 37.71 10.25
N LEU A 7 12.98 37.93 10.08
CA LEU A 7 13.68 37.51 8.86
C LEU A 7 13.82 36.02 8.72
N HIS A 8 13.96 35.25 9.82
CA HIS A 8 13.99 33.76 9.77
C HIS A 8 12.62 33.17 9.40
N SER A 9 11.54 33.78 9.89
CA SER A 9 10.18 33.31 9.53
C SER A 9 9.79 33.65 8.08
N LEU A 10 10.30 34.74 7.51
CA LEU A 10 10.09 35.09 6.10
C LEU A 10 10.96 34.24 5.15
N LEU A 11 12.15 33.82 5.57
CA LEU A 11 13.00 32.95 4.75
C LEU A 11 12.47 31.53 4.67
N CYS A 12 11.81 31.00 5.73
CA CYS A 12 11.13 29.71 5.71
C CYS A 12 9.84 29.69 4.88
N LEU A 13 9.16 30.86 4.75
CA LEU A 13 7.96 30.95 3.88
C LEU A 13 8.30 31.09 2.39
N LEU A 14 9.50 31.52 2.03
CA LEU A 14 9.92 31.69 0.63
C LEU A 14 10.41 30.39 -0.03
N PHE A 15 10.69 29.35 0.74
CA PHE A 15 11.06 28.04 0.18
C PHE A 15 9.87 27.10 -0.07
N PHE A 16 8.65 27.45 0.35
CA PHE A 16 7.46 26.63 0.17
C PHE A 16 6.55 27.05 -1.00
N THR A 17 6.92 28.06 -1.78
CA THR A 17 6.12 28.55 -2.90
C THR A 17 6.82 28.50 -4.26
N ALA A 18 7.87 27.70 -4.40
CA ALA A 18 8.20 27.16 -5.72
C ALA A 18 7.29 25.95 -5.99
N SER A 19 5.98 26.11 -5.83
CA SER A 19 5.02 25.35 -6.62
C SER A 19 5.42 25.67 -8.06
N LEU A 20 6.18 24.76 -8.67
CA LEU A 20 6.27 24.70 -10.11
C LEU A 20 4.81 24.73 -10.59
N SER A 21 4.31 25.88 -10.99
CA SER A 21 3.16 25.97 -11.87
C SER A 21 3.64 25.33 -13.17
N LEU A 22 3.69 23.96 -13.15
CA LEU A 22 3.84 23.17 -14.34
C LEU A 22 2.64 23.58 -15.18
N SER A 23 2.89 24.44 -16.14
CA SER A 23 1.96 24.81 -17.17
C SER A 23 1.28 23.53 -17.66
N ALA A 24 -0.02 23.59 -17.94
CA ALA A 24 -0.79 22.51 -18.57
C ALA A 24 -0.26 22.23 -19.99
N ARG A 25 1.07 22.13 -20.15
CA ARG A 25 1.73 21.90 -21.41
C ARG A 25 1.35 20.53 -21.95
N ARG A 26 0.66 20.55 -23.05
CA ARG A 26 0.37 19.33 -23.82
C ARG A 26 1.65 18.78 -24.42
N LEU A 27 1.77 17.46 -24.43
CA LEU A 27 2.92 16.75 -24.94
C LEU A 27 2.53 15.96 -26.19
N THR A 28 3.42 15.95 -27.17
CA THR A 28 3.37 14.95 -28.23
C THR A 28 3.86 13.60 -27.71
N PRO A 29 3.48 12.48 -28.31
CA PRO A 29 3.99 11.16 -27.89
C PRO A 29 5.51 11.08 -27.83
N ALA A 30 6.23 11.76 -28.72
CA ALA A 30 7.69 11.79 -28.74
C ALA A 30 8.30 12.56 -27.56
N GLU A 31 7.60 13.54 -26.98
CA GLU A 31 8.07 14.32 -25.83
C GLU A 31 7.83 13.63 -24.48
N VAL A 32 6.89 12.65 -24.41
CA VAL A 32 6.51 12.00 -23.17
C VAL A 32 7.69 11.38 -22.42
N PRO A 33 8.57 10.54 -23.03
CA PRO A 33 9.66 9.91 -22.30
C PRO A 33 10.61 10.92 -21.64
N ALA A 34 10.97 11.99 -22.38
CA ALA A 34 11.84 13.03 -21.84
C ALA A 34 11.18 13.82 -20.70
N ALA A 35 9.86 14.06 -20.77
CA ALA A 35 9.13 14.72 -19.70
C ALA A 35 9.03 13.83 -18.44
N GLN A 36 8.79 12.52 -18.61
CA GLN A 36 8.79 11.55 -17.53
C GLN A 36 10.16 11.47 -16.85
N ASP A 37 11.25 11.41 -17.62
CA ASP A 37 12.60 11.37 -17.06
C ASP A 37 12.93 12.65 -16.28
N ARG A 38 12.65 13.82 -16.81
CA ARG A 38 12.86 15.10 -16.08
C ARG A 38 12.10 15.14 -14.76
N ALA A 39 10.81 14.76 -14.78
CA ALA A 39 9.97 14.75 -13.58
C ALA A 39 10.52 13.75 -12.55
N TRP A 40 10.93 12.58 -12.99
CA TRP A 40 11.51 11.55 -12.13
C TRP A 40 12.83 11.99 -11.49
N GLN A 41 13.77 12.55 -12.28
CA GLN A 41 15.05 13.03 -11.74
C GLN A 41 14.86 14.17 -10.73
N ALA A 42 13.95 15.11 -11.01
CA ALA A 42 13.62 16.19 -10.08
C ALA A 42 13.06 15.64 -8.77
N TRP A 43 12.17 14.67 -8.83
CA TRP A 43 11.59 14.04 -7.63
C TRP A 43 12.64 13.24 -6.84
N ARG A 44 13.48 12.48 -7.51
CA ARG A 44 14.60 11.77 -6.84
C ARG A 44 15.50 12.72 -6.08
N ALA A 45 15.80 13.89 -6.65
CA ALA A 45 16.58 14.92 -5.97
C ALA A 45 15.85 15.44 -4.72
N GLN A 46 14.53 15.60 -4.77
CA GLN A 46 13.73 15.97 -3.59
C GLN A 46 13.77 14.89 -2.50
N VAL A 47 13.60 13.63 -2.86
CA VAL A 47 13.71 12.50 -1.91
C VAL A 47 15.10 12.44 -1.28
N ALA A 48 16.15 12.63 -2.07
CA ALA A 48 17.53 12.67 -1.56
C ALA A 48 17.81 13.86 -0.62
N ALA A 49 17.08 14.98 -0.78
CA ALA A 49 17.16 16.15 0.08
C ALA A 49 16.27 16.06 1.33
N ASP A 50 15.36 15.09 1.39
CA ASP A 50 14.45 14.91 2.53
C ASP A 50 15.22 14.49 3.78
N ARG A 51 15.13 15.34 4.83
CA ARG A 51 15.79 15.08 6.12
C ARG A 51 14.85 14.42 7.14
N SER A 52 13.59 14.26 6.80
CA SER A 52 12.62 13.62 7.71
C SER A 52 12.76 12.10 7.74
N PHE A 53 13.36 11.51 6.71
CA PHE A 53 13.62 10.08 6.60
C PHE A 53 14.96 9.87 5.85
N TYR A 54 15.79 8.97 6.35
CA TYR A 54 17.09 8.69 5.75
C TYR A 54 17.38 7.19 5.76
N LEU A 55 17.73 6.65 4.63
CA LEU A 55 18.30 5.31 4.52
C LEU A 55 19.82 5.42 4.39
N PRO A 56 20.61 4.79 5.27
CA PRO A 56 22.06 4.77 5.15
C PRO A 56 22.48 4.04 3.87
N ALA A 57 23.73 4.24 3.45
CA ALA A 57 24.31 3.46 2.37
C ALA A 57 24.23 1.95 2.71
N LEU A 58 23.94 1.12 1.71
CA LEU A 58 23.83 -0.31 1.89
C LEU A 58 25.16 -0.93 2.38
N GLN A 59 25.05 -1.68 3.45
CA GLN A 59 26.12 -2.50 4.01
C GLN A 59 25.63 -3.95 4.14
N PRO A 60 26.51 -4.93 4.33
CA PRO A 60 26.08 -6.29 4.63
C PRO A 60 25.17 -6.30 5.87
N LEU A 61 24.01 -6.94 5.79
CA LEU A 61 23.02 -6.98 6.87
C LEU A 61 23.58 -7.50 8.19
N ALA A 62 24.54 -8.43 8.12
CA ALA A 62 25.19 -9.02 9.31
C ALA A 62 25.95 -7.99 10.15
N SER A 63 26.50 -6.95 9.53
CA SER A 63 27.30 -5.89 10.17
C SER A 63 26.64 -4.50 10.09
N ALA A 64 25.43 -4.39 9.53
CA ALA A 64 24.73 -3.11 9.41
C ALA A 64 24.51 -2.48 10.79
N ALA A 65 24.97 -1.24 10.96
CA ALA A 65 24.66 -0.44 12.14
C ALA A 65 23.17 -0.04 12.15
N PRO A 66 22.57 0.12 13.34
CA PRO A 66 21.23 0.66 13.43
C PRO A 66 21.12 2.08 12.84
N GLY A 67 20.10 2.30 12.01
CA GLY A 67 19.61 3.63 11.69
C GLY A 67 18.45 4.01 12.59
N GLU A 68 18.04 5.28 12.56
CA GLU A 68 16.88 5.75 13.29
C GLU A 68 16.15 6.86 12.52
N VAL A 69 14.85 6.99 12.77
CA VAL A 69 14.02 8.05 12.22
C VAL A 69 13.03 8.54 13.27
N GLN A 70 12.92 9.87 13.38
CA GLN A 70 11.95 10.49 14.27
C GLN A 70 10.56 10.45 13.61
N ILE A 71 9.62 9.77 14.22
CA ILE A 71 8.21 9.79 13.80
C ILE A 71 7.64 11.19 14.07
N PRO A 72 6.86 11.79 13.14
CA PRO A 72 6.22 13.07 13.38
C PRO A 72 5.36 13.05 14.66
N ALA A 73 5.59 13.98 15.57
CA ALA A 73 4.98 14.00 16.90
C ALA A 73 3.43 14.05 16.86
N GLN A 74 2.86 14.65 15.81
CA GLN A 74 1.42 14.66 15.59
C GLN A 74 0.83 13.26 15.25
N LEU A 75 1.66 12.30 14.80
CA LEU A 75 1.25 10.94 14.52
C LEU A 75 1.50 10.01 15.71
N GLU A 76 2.62 10.18 16.40
CA GLU A 76 2.97 9.45 17.60
C GLU A 76 3.98 10.28 18.43
N PRO A 77 3.57 10.86 19.57
CA PRO A 77 4.42 11.73 20.36
C PRO A 77 5.70 11.05 20.83
N ASP A 78 6.84 11.74 20.72
CA ASP A 78 8.16 11.29 21.21
C ASP A 78 8.61 9.91 20.71
N ALA A 79 8.17 9.51 19.52
CA ALA A 79 8.47 8.21 18.95
C ALA A 79 9.67 8.27 17.99
N THR A 80 10.70 7.48 18.27
CA THR A 80 11.84 7.22 17.38
C THR A 80 11.82 5.77 16.94
N MET A 81 11.81 5.53 15.63
CA MET A 81 11.89 4.20 15.04
C MET A 81 13.33 3.89 14.69
N GLN A 82 13.93 2.94 15.39
CA GLN A 82 15.20 2.34 15.00
C GLN A 82 14.97 1.27 13.93
N PHE A 83 15.97 1.02 13.09
CA PHE A 83 15.87 -0.03 12.07
C PHE A 83 17.24 -0.57 11.67
N PHE A 84 17.28 -1.82 11.20
CA PHE A 84 18.39 -2.33 10.41
C PHE A 84 18.05 -2.19 8.92
N TYR A 85 19.03 -1.70 8.14
CA TYR A 85 18.94 -1.64 6.69
C TYR A 85 20.22 -2.18 6.10
N GLY A 86 20.13 -3.28 5.33
CA GLY A 86 21.33 -3.92 4.83
C GLY A 86 21.03 -4.99 3.78
N SER A 87 22.09 -5.39 3.06
CA SER A 87 22.03 -6.35 1.96
C SER A 87 22.58 -7.72 2.32
N LYS A 88 22.12 -8.72 1.59
CA LYS A 88 22.65 -10.08 1.52
C LYS A 88 23.00 -10.38 0.07
N GLY A 89 24.12 -11.06 -0.16
CA GLY A 89 24.58 -11.41 -1.51
C GLY A 89 24.99 -10.23 -2.38
N ALA A 90 25.41 -10.53 -3.61
CA ALA A 90 25.84 -9.53 -4.58
C ALA A 90 24.67 -8.80 -5.24
N ARG A 91 24.83 -7.50 -5.51
CA ARG A 91 23.79 -6.68 -6.15
C ARG A 91 23.49 -7.19 -7.57
N PRO A 92 22.21 -7.54 -7.87
CA PRO A 92 21.79 -7.84 -9.24
C PRO A 92 21.82 -6.60 -10.13
N GLU A 93 21.89 -6.79 -11.43
CA GLU A 93 21.82 -5.70 -12.42
C GLU A 93 20.56 -4.84 -12.26
N ALA A 94 19.40 -5.47 -12.07
CA ALA A 94 18.12 -4.79 -11.89
C ALA A 94 17.93 -4.17 -10.49
N GLY A 95 18.89 -4.32 -9.58
CA GLY A 95 18.75 -3.95 -8.17
C GLY A 95 18.33 -5.12 -7.29
N TYR A 96 18.38 -4.90 -5.99
CA TYR A 96 17.99 -5.89 -4.99
C TYR A 96 16.47 -5.98 -4.82
N PRO A 97 15.91 -7.15 -4.55
CA PRO A 97 14.61 -7.28 -3.90
C PRO A 97 14.66 -6.63 -2.51
N LEU A 98 13.63 -5.87 -2.14
CA LEU A 98 13.48 -5.28 -0.82
C LEU A 98 12.45 -6.06 0.00
N PHE A 99 12.84 -6.45 1.22
CA PHE A 99 11.98 -7.08 2.20
C PHE A 99 11.75 -6.15 3.40
N LEU A 100 10.50 -5.74 3.61
CA LEU A 100 10.06 -5.13 4.86
C LEU A 100 9.68 -6.25 5.82
N TYR A 101 10.47 -6.47 6.87
CA TYR A 101 10.21 -7.47 7.89
C TYR A 101 9.65 -6.83 9.16
N LEU A 102 8.50 -7.31 9.62
CA LEU A 102 7.81 -6.84 10.83
C LEU A 102 7.92 -7.91 11.92
N HIS A 103 8.47 -7.53 13.08
CA HIS A 103 8.69 -8.46 14.19
C HIS A 103 7.42 -8.70 15.05
N GLY A 104 7.47 -9.68 15.93
CA GLY A 104 6.40 -10.06 16.85
C GLY A 104 6.30 -9.15 18.09
N SER A 105 5.41 -9.50 19.04
CA SER A 105 5.05 -8.69 20.20
C SER A 105 5.76 -9.10 21.50
N GLY A 106 7.00 -9.55 21.42
CA GLY A 106 7.86 -9.77 22.58
C GLY A 106 8.50 -8.49 23.13
N SER A 107 9.62 -8.63 23.83
CA SER A 107 10.48 -7.50 24.15
C SER A 107 10.94 -6.83 22.85
N PRO A 108 10.75 -5.51 22.66
CA PRO A 108 11.06 -4.87 21.38
C PRO A 108 12.51 -5.07 20.91
N ASP A 109 13.46 -5.10 21.84
CA ASP A 109 14.88 -5.31 21.51
C ASP A 109 15.17 -6.75 21.10
N ASP A 110 14.61 -7.74 21.83
CA ASP A 110 14.79 -9.16 21.53
C ASP A 110 14.13 -9.53 20.21
N GLU A 111 12.91 -9.07 19.97
CA GLU A 111 12.17 -9.28 18.73
C GLU A 111 12.88 -8.63 17.52
N TRP A 112 13.38 -7.41 17.68
CA TRP A 112 14.09 -6.69 16.64
C TRP A 112 15.42 -7.36 16.28
N ASN A 113 16.24 -7.68 17.29
CA ASN A 113 17.50 -8.40 17.09
C ASN A 113 17.27 -9.81 16.56
N GLY A 114 16.24 -10.51 17.09
CA GLY A 114 15.78 -11.80 16.59
C GLY A 114 15.36 -11.72 15.12
N GLY A 115 14.69 -10.65 14.73
CA GLY A 115 14.30 -10.38 13.34
C GLY A 115 15.48 -10.29 12.39
N ARG A 116 16.59 -9.64 12.80
CA ARG A 116 17.83 -9.64 12.03
C ARG A 116 18.43 -11.04 11.91
N GLN A 117 18.41 -11.82 12.99
CA GLN A 117 18.90 -13.20 12.96
C GLN A 117 18.06 -14.09 12.03
N TRP A 118 16.74 -13.91 12.02
CA TRP A 118 15.87 -14.58 11.06
C TRP A 118 16.18 -14.16 9.62
N ALA A 119 16.31 -12.86 9.36
CA ALA A 119 16.62 -12.34 8.03
C ALA A 119 17.93 -12.94 7.47
N LEU A 120 18.94 -13.13 8.32
CA LEU A 120 20.20 -13.76 7.93
C LEU A 120 20.09 -15.27 7.63
N ARG A 121 19.02 -15.94 8.10
CA ARG A 121 18.79 -17.39 7.90
C ARG A 121 17.88 -17.71 6.71
N PHE A 122 17.13 -16.72 6.21
CA PHE A 122 16.28 -16.93 5.04
C PHE A 122 17.13 -17.11 3.78
N ALA A 123 16.76 -18.08 2.93
CA ALA A 123 17.45 -18.38 1.67
C ALA A 123 16.87 -17.56 0.52
N ASP A 124 17.04 -16.24 0.58
CA ASP A 124 16.52 -15.27 -0.39
C ASP A 124 17.58 -14.34 -0.97
N ASP A 125 18.84 -14.71 -0.85
CA ASP A 125 19.95 -13.99 -1.48
C ASP A 125 19.80 -14.00 -3.02
N PRO A 126 20.08 -12.89 -3.70
CA PRO A 126 20.42 -11.57 -3.16
C PRO A 126 19.18 -10.80 -2.68
N SER A 127 19.31 -10.06 -1.58
CA SER A 127 18.18 -9.29 -1.00
C SER A 127 18.66 -8.09 -0.18
N VAL A 128 17.76 -7.13 0.04
CA VAL A 128 17.89 -6.04 1.00
C VAL A 128 16.76 -6.14 2.01
N TYR A 129 17.09 -5.91 3.26
CA TYR A 129 16.12 -5.91 4.36
C TYR A 129 16.00 -4.53 4.98
N PHE A 130 14.76 -4.14 5.29
CA PHE A 130 14.43 -3.10 6.25
C PHE A 130 13.72 -3.78 7.42
N ILE A 131 14.33 -3.72 8.61
CA ILE A 131 13.85 -4.39 9.83
C ILE A 131 13.64 -3.32 10.89
N PRO A 132 12.43 -2.74 11.02
CA PRO A 132 12.14 -1.72 12.01
C PRO A 132 12.02 -2.33 13.41
N ARG A 133 12.38 -1.54 14.42
CA ARG A 133 12.02 -1.76 15.81
C ARG A 133 10.75 -0.98 16.10
N ILE A 134 9.75 -1.62 16.70
CA ILE A 134 8.54 -0.89 17.11
C ILE A 134 8.91 0.21 18.10
N PRO A 135 8.52 1.48 17.87
CA PRO A 135 8.97 2.59 18.70
C PRO A 135 8.52 2.49 20.16
N ARG A 136 7.30 2.02 20.38
CA ARG A 136 6.66 2.00 21.69
C ARG A 136 5.82 0.74 21.88
N THR A 137 5.67 0.33 23.13
CA THR A 137 4.78 -0.77 23.57
C THR A 137 3.37 -0.26 23.89
N GLY A 138 2.49 -1.16 24.32
CA GLY A 138 1.13 -0.82 24.72
C GLY A 138 0.24 -0.39 23.53
N PRO A 139 -0.58 0.64 23.69
CA PRO A 139 -1.54 1.05 22.67
C PRO A 139 -0.93 1.40 21.31
N TRP A 140 0.36 1.72 21.29
CA TRP A 140 1.10 2.08 20.07
C TRP A 140 1.77 0.89 19.37
N TYR A 141 1.62 -0.30 19.90
CA TYR A 141 2.26 -1.51 19.38
C TYR A 141 1.47 -2.16 18.26
N ARG A 142 1.31 -1.43 17.13
CA ARG A 142 0.67 -1.97 15.92
C ARG A 142 1.34 -1.44 14.68
N TRP A 143 1.73 -2.34 13.77
CA TRP A 143 2.44 -2.02 12.54
C TRP A 143 1.62 -1.25 11.50
N TYR A 144 0.32 -1.19 11.66
CA TYR A 144 -0.64 -0.55 10.74
C TYR A 144 -1.16 0.81 11.21
N GLN A 145 -0.69 1.34 12.32
CA GLN A 145 -1.06 2.68 12.78
C GLN A 145 -0.53 3.79 11.86
N ALA A 146 -1.18 4.94 11.86
CA ALA A 146 -0.85 6.08 10.99
C ALA A 146 0.63 6.50 11.08
N SER A 147 1.22 6.43 12.26
CA SER A 147 2.64 6.72 12.51
C SER A 147 3.57 5.76 11.76
N LYS A 148 3.24 4.47 11.75
CA LYS A 148 4.02 3.44 11.04
C LYS A 148 3.74 3.50 9.54
N GLN A 149 2.49 3.80 9.13
CA GLN A 149 2.17 4.03 7.71
C GLN A 149 3.01 5.14 7.10
N TRP A 150 3.23 6.24 7.83
CA TRP A 150 4.14 7.30 7.41
C TRP A 150 5.56 6.75 7.13
N ALA A 151 6.07 5.90 8.02
CA ALA A 151 7.40 5.30 7.84
C ALA A 151 7.44 4.35 6.62
N TRP A 152 6.37 3.58 6.38
CA TRP A 152 6.29 2.70 5.20
C TRP A 152 6.19 3.49 3.89
N GLU A 153 5.43 4.58 3.86
CA GLU A 153 5.34 5.48 2.70
C GLU A 153 6.71 6.11 2.41
N LYS A 154 7.44 6.56 3.43
CA LYS A 154 8.81 7.06 3.28
C LYS A 154 9.79 5.98 2.81
N LEU A 155 9.73 4.79 3.40
CA LEU A 155 10.55 3.66 2.96
C LEU A 155 10.32 3.35 1.48
N LEU A 156 9.06 3.27 1.04
CA LEU A 156 8.71 3.01 -0.36
C LEU A 156 9.23 4.12 -1.29
N GLN A 157 9.10 5.40 -0.90
CA GLN A 157 9.64 6.53 -1.65
C GLN A 157 11.16 6.43 -1.82
N HIS A 158 11.89 6.20 -0.73
CA HIS A 158 13.34 6.08 -0.77
C HIS A 158 13.81 4.82 -1.52
N ALA A 159 13.12 3.70 -1.35
CA ALA A 159 13.42 2.47 -2.07
C ALA A 159 13.23 2.63 -3.59
N LEU A 160 12.10 3.22 -4.00
CA LEU A 160 11.79 3.45 -5.42
C LEU A 160 12.70 4.52 -6.05
N ALA A 161 13.18 5.50 -5.26
CA ALA A 161 14.16 6.48 -5.71
C ALA A 161 15.58 5.91 -5.82
N SER A 162 15.88 4.81 -5.11
CA SER A 162 17.21 4.21 -5.07
C SER A 162 17.52 3.43 -6.36
N PRO A 163 18.71 3.56 -6.94
CA PRO A 163 19.16 2.70 -8.03
C PRO A 163 19.49 1.27 -7.56
N ASP A 164 19.57 1.04 -6.25
CA ASP A 164 19.96 -0.25 -5.68
C ASP A 164 18.79 -1.22 -5.51
N ILE A 165 17.56 -0.75 -5.59
CA ILE A 165 16.34 -1.56 -5.38
C ILE A 165 15.64 -1.82 -6.71
N ASP A 166 15.28 -3.08 -6.97
CA ASP A 166 14.41 -3.45 -8.09
C ASP A 166 12.95 -3.02 -7.75
N PRO A 167 12.39 -2.02 -8.45
CA PRO A 167 11.03 -1.52 -8.16
C PRO A 167 9.93 -2.56 -8.41
N LEU A 168 10.24 -3.68 -9.05
CA LEU A 168 9.31 -4.78 -9.26
C LEU A 168 9.38 -5.87 -8.19
N ARG A 169 10.28 -5.76 -7.21
CA ARG A 169 10.53 -6.80 -6.21
C ARG A 169 10.50 -6.24 -4.79
N LEU A 170 9.33 -5.74 -4.38
CA LEU A 170 9.07 -5.21 -3.04
C LEU A 170 8.16 -6.19 -2.28
N TYR A 171 8.58 -6.59 -1.09
CA TYR A 171 7.90 -7.60 -0.28
C TYR A 171 7.66 -7.11 1.14
N VAL A 172 6.53 -7.52 1.73
CA VAL A 172 6.24 -7.30 3.15
C VAL A 172 5.90 -8.63 3.81
N PHE A 173 6.47 -8.87 4.99
CA PHE A 173 6.18 -10.07 5.74
C PHE A 173 6.45 -9.86 7.22
N GLY A 174 5.98 -10.75 8.06
CA GLY A 174 6.22 -10.66 9.49
C GLY A 174 5.66 -11.82 10.28
N ILE A 175 6.06 -11.91 11.55
CA ILE A 175 5.72 -13.00 12.46
C ILE A 175 4.84 -12.46 13.58
N SER A 176 3.78 -13.20 13.99
CA SER A 176 2.93 -12.86 15.11
C SER A 176 2.27 -11.48 14.93
N GLU A 177 2.55 -10.49 15.75
CA GLU A 177 2.09 -9.10 15.55
C GLU A 177 2.52 -8.56 14.19
N GLY A 178 3.73 -8.90 13.72
CA GLY A 178 4.18 -8.61 12.36
C GLY A 178 3.38 -9.35 11.29
N GLY A 179 2.85 -10.52 11.60
CA GLY A 179 1.93 -11.27 10.75
C GLY A 179 0.61 -10.52 10.55
N TYR A 180 0.00 -10.00 11.63
CA TYR A 180 -1.19 -9.14 11.54
C TYR A 180 -0.89 -7.87 10.73
N GLY A 181 0.22 -7.19 11.04
CA GLY A 181 0.63 -5.98 10.34
C GLY A 181 0.85 -6.22 8.84
N SER A 182 1.62 -7.26 8.48
CA SER A 182 1.91 -7.56 7.08
C SER A 182 0.67 -7.98 6.30
N GLN A 183 -0.31 -8.66 6.91
CA GLN A 183 -1.58 -8.99 6.25
C GLN A 183 -2.39 -7.73 5.91
N ARG A 184 -2.48 -6.75 6.84
CA ARG A 184 -3.15 -5.47 6.57
C ARG A 184 -2.41 -4.66 5.51
N LEU A 185 -1.07 -4.56 5.61
CA LEU A 185 -0.25 -3.86 4.64
C LEU A 185 -0.31 -4.49 3.24
N ALA A 186 -0.44 -5.82 3.16
CA ALA A 186 -0.64 -6.55 1.92
C ALA A 186 -1.87 -6.05 1.16
N SER A 187 -2.99 -5.91 1.84
CA SER A 187 -4.25 -5.43 1.25
C SER A 187 -4.24 -3.92 1.01
N TYR A 188 -3.71 -3.13 1.94
CA TYR A 188 -3.77 -1.67 1.88
C TYR A 188 -2.84 -1.08 0.82
N TYR A 189 -1.62 -1.63 0.67
CA TYR A 189 -0.60 -1.20 -0.29
C TYR A 189 -0.34 -2.24 -1.40
N ALA A 190 -1.34 -3.05 -1.76
CA ALA A 190 -1.18 -4.14 -2.72
C ALA A 190 -0.57 -3.71 -4.06
N ASP A 191 -0.84 -2.49 -4.50
CA ASP A 191 -0.29 -1.91 -5.72
C ASP A 191 1.24 -1.60 -5.66
N TYR A 192 1.85 -1.73 -4.47
CA TYR A 192 3.31 -1.61 -4.28
C TYR A 192 4.01 -2.95 -4.06
N TRP A 193 3.31 -3.99 -3.60
CA TRP A 193 3.95 -5.25 -3.28
C TRP A 193 3.97 -6.22 -4.46
N ALA A 194 5.07 -6.97 -4.60
CA ALA A 194 5.15 -8.15 -5.43
C ALA A 194 4.48 -9.34 -4.72
N ALA A 195 4.74 -9.46 -3.42
CA ALA A 195 4.13 -10.46 -2.57
C ALA A 195 4.14 -10.04 -1.10
N ALA A 196 3.28 -10.70 -0.30
CA ALA A 196 3.21 -10.57 1.13
C ALA A 196 3.23 -11.92 1.83
N GLY A 197 3.85 -11.98 3.02
CA GLY A 197 4.08 -13.23 3.76
C GLY A 197 3.76 -13.13 5.26
N PRO A 198 2.52 -12.92 5.67
CA PRO A 198 2.16 -13.03 7.09
C PRO A 198 2.39 -14.45 7.62
N MET A 199 2.92 -14.55 8.85
CA MET A 199 3.19 -15.80 9.54
C MET A 199 2.72 -15.73 10.99
N ALA A 200 2.13 -16.83 11.49
CA ALA A 200 1.63 -16.94 12.86
C ALA A 200 0.75 -15.74 13.28
N GLY A 201 -0.01 -15.21 12.34
CA GLY A 201 -0.96 -14.12 12.48
C GLY A 201 -2.30 -14.52 11.89
N GLY A 202 -3.23 -13.58 11.84
CA GLY A 202 -4.53 -13.80 11.20
C GLY A 202 -5.45 -12.61 11.46
N GLU A 203 -5.80 -11.89 10.41
CA GLU A 203 -6.72 -10.75 10.49
C GLU A 203 -8.11 -11.12 9.99
N PRO A 204 -9.16 -10.65 10.63
CA PRO A 204 -10.47 -10.62 10.01
C PRO A 204 -10.43 -9.95 8.64
N LEU A 205 -11.01 -10.55 7.61
CA LEU A 205 -10.86 -10.09 6.24
C LEU A 205 -11.49 -8.71 5.97
N MET A 206 -12.34 -8.19 6.86
CA MET A 206 -12.77 -6.80 6.80
C MET A 206 -11.61 -5.81 7.04
N ASN A 207 -10.55 -6.22 7.73
CA ASN A 207 -9.35 -5.40 7.97
C ASN A 207 -8.28 -5.59 6.89
N ALA A 208 -8.43 -6.62 6.05
CA ALA A 208 -7.51 -6.97 4.97
C ALA A 208 -8.31 -7.57 3.80
N PRO A 209 -9.13 -6.78 3.09
CA PRO A 209 -9.96 -7.26 2.00
C PRO A 209 -9.18 -8.05 0.95
N VAL A 210 -9.65 -9.25 0.60
CA VAL A 210 -9.01 -10.16 -0.36
C VAL A 210 -8.96 -9.55 -1.76
N ASP A 211 -10.02 -8.82 -2.15
CA ASP A 211 -10.11 -8.21 -3.49
C ASP A 211 -8.88 -7.36 -3.85
N ASN A 212 -8.28 -6.69 -2.86
CA ASN A 212 -7.11 -5.85 -3.08
C ASN A 212 -5.85 -6.65 -3.45
N CYS A 213 -5.80 -7.93 -3.06
CA CYS A 213 -4.65 -8.81 -3.28
C CYS A 213 -4.70 -9.54 -4.64
N GLU A 214 -5.51 -9.09 -5.58
CA GLU A 214 -5.71 -9.76 -6.89
C GLU A 214 -4.41 -10.03 -7.64
N HIS A 215 -3.44 -9.11 -7.57
CA HIS A 215 -2.22 -9.13 -8.38
C HIS A 215 -0.92 -9.33 -7.60
N ILE A 216 -1.00 -9.67 -6.33
CA ILE A 216 0.18 -9.99 -5.51
C ILE A 216 0.24 -11.47 -5.16
N GLY A 217 1.44 -11.98 -4.90
CA GLY A 217 1.59 -13.25 -4.22
C GLY A 217 1.20 -13.11 -2.74
N PHE A 218 0.39 -14.00 -2.19
CA PHE A 218 -0.02 -13.95 -0.79
C PHE A 218 0.26 -15.27 -0.09
N SER A 219 1.17 -15.28 0.89
CA SER A 219 1.52 -16.46 1.68
C SER A 219 1.14 -16.22 3.14
N LEU A 220 0.20 -17.01 3.67
CA LEU A 220 -0.14 -17.00 5.10
C LEU A 220 0.10 -18.38 5.68
N LEU A 221 1.04 -18.48 6.62
CA LEU A 221 1.36 -19.71 7.33
C LEU A 221 1.05 -19.56 8.81
N THR A 222 0.28 -20.49 9.36
CA THR A 222 -0.11 -20.50 10.79
C THR A 222 0.01 -21.93 11.31
N GLY A 223 0.45 -22.13 12.54
CA GLY A 223 0.48 -23.46 13.13
C GLY A 223 -0.93 -24.02 13.30
N GLN A 224 -1.10 -25.32 13.08
CA GLN A 224 -2.40 -26.02 13.19
C GLN A 224 -3.03 -25.83 14.58
N PHE A 225 -2.19 -25.74 15.63
CA PHE A 225 -2.60 -25.59 17.02
C PHE A 225 -2.37 -24.17 17.56
N ASP A 226 -2.14 -23.18 16.69
CA ASP A 226 -2.06 -21.78 17.07
C ASP A 226 -3.46 -21.17 17.21
N THR A 227 -4.19 -21.62 18.22
CA THR A 227 -5.61 -21.31 18.44
C THR A 227 -5.84 -19.97 19.15
N GLN A 228 -4.81 -19.41 19.79
CA GLN A 228 -4.91 -18.12 20.47
C GLN A 228 -5.30 -17.02 19.46
N PHE A 229 -6.24 -16.15 19.84
CA PHE A 229 -6.84 -15.14 18.96
C PHE A 229 -7.46 -15.72 17.68
N CYS A 230 -7.85 -17.00 17.68
CA CYS A 230 -8.42 -17.69 16.50
C CYS A 230 -7.53 -17.65 15.25
N ARG A 231 -6.22 -17.63 15.37
CA ARG A 231 -5.31 -17.51 14.21
C ARG A 231 -5.49 -18.66 13.24
N ASP A 232 -5.64 -19.88 13.74
CA ASP A 232 -5.94 -21.08 12.95
C ASP A 232 -7.24 -20.93 12.14
N ARG A 233 -8.32 -20.47 12.77
CA ARG A 233 -9.63 -20.27 12.13
C ARG A 233 -9.61 -19.11 11.15
N LEU A 234 -8.97 -17.99 11.47
CA LEU A 234 -8.82 -16.86 10.57
C LEU A 234 -8.00 -17.25 9.33
N THR A 235 -6.98 -18.08 9.50
CA THR A 235 -6.19 -18.64 8.38
C THR A 235 -7.06 -19.54 7.50
N GLN A 236 -7.91 -20.39 8.05
CA GLN A 236 -8.86 -21.21 7.28
C GLN A 236 -9.84 -20.33 6.49
N VAL A 237 -10.43 -19.32 7.13
CA VAL A 237 -11.33 -18.37 6.45
C VAL A 237 -10.61 -17.66 5.31
N ALA A 238 -9.37 -17.21 5.53
CA ALA A 238 -8.57 -16.60 4.48
C ALA A 238 -8.31 -17.55 3.31
N ALA A 239 -7.97 -18.82 3.59
CA ALA A 239 -7.76 -19.84 2.55
C ALA A 239 -9.02 -20.07 1.71
N GLU A 240 -10.18 -20.15 2.34
CA GLU A 240 -11.47 -20.32 1.65
C GLU A 240 -11.79 -19.13 0.72
N GLU A 241 -11.60 -17.91 1.20
CA GLU A 241 -11.93 -16.69 0.45
C GLU A 241 -10.95 -16.43 -0.70
N PHE A 242 -9.64 -16.64 -0.50
CA PHE A 242 -8.66 -16.58 -1.59
C PHE A 242 -8.91 -17.65 -2.65
N ALA A 243 -9.22 -18.88 -2.24
CA ALA A 243 -9.57 -19.95 -3.17
C ALA A 243 -10.87 -19.62 -3.95
N ALA A 244 -11.87 -19.03 -3.29
CA ALA A 244 -13.10 -18.58 -3.93
C ALA A 244 -12.84 -17.44 -4.93
N ALA A 245 -12.01 -16.47 -4.58
CA ALA A 245 -11.61 -15.38 -5.46
C ALA A 245 -10.86 -15.91 -6.70
N ARG A 246 -9.91 -16.82 -6.50
CA ARG A 246 -9.14 -17.45 -7.58
C ARG A 246 -10.03 -18.28 -8.53
N ARG A 247 -11.03 -18.99 -8.01
CA ARG A 247 -12.00 -19.70 -8.87
C ARG A 247 -12.79 -18.75 -9.77
N LYS A 248 -13.15 -17.57 -9.27
CA LYS A 248 -13.85 -16.53 -10.06
C LYS A 248 -12.94 -15.87 -11.11
N ARG A 249 -11.64 -15.77 -10.83
CA ARG A 249 -10.62 -15.15 -11.70
C ARG A 249 -9.37 -16.03 -11.80
N PRO A 250 -9.42 -17.08 -12.65
CA PRO A 250 -8.26 -17.93 -12.88
C PRO A 250 -7.05 -17.12 -13.35
N GLY A 251 -5.87 -17.40 -12.76
CA GLY A 251 -4.64 -16.64 -13.06
C GLY A 251 -4.37 -15.44 -12.14
N ALA A 252 -5.34 -15.01 -11.32
CA ALA A 252 -5.16 -14.02 -10.27
C ALA A 252 -5.16 -14.68 -8.88
N PHE A 253 -4.95 -13.89 -7.82
CA PHE A 253 -4.96 -14.35 -6.43
C PHE A 253 -3.98 -15.51 -6.18
N HIS A 254 -2.74 -15.36 -6.61
CA HIS A 254 -1.70 -16.35 -6.32
C HIS A 254 -1.47 -16.43 -4.82
N HIS A 255 -1.76 -17.59 -4.22
CA HIS A 255 -1.64 -17.72 -2.77
C HIS A 255 -1.10 -19.08 -2.34
N ARG A 256 -0.51 -19.08 -1.14
CA ARG A 256 -0.16 -20.24 -0.33
C ARG A 256 -0.64 -19.94 1.09
N ILE A 257 -1.78 -20.49 1.47
CA ILE A 257 -2.39 -20.28 2.78
C ILE A 257 -2.56 -21.63 3.43
N GLU A 258 -1.83 -21.89 4.52
CA GLU A 258 -1.68 -23.24 5.07
C GLU A 258 -1.65 -23.21 6.61
N LEU A 259 -2.28 -24.24 7.20
CA LEU A 259 -2.04 -24.62 8.57
C LEU A 259 -0.88 -25.60 8.61
N VAL A 260 0.21 -25.23 9.30
CA VAL A 260 1.40 -26.10 9.44
C VAL A 260 1.07 -27.26 10.39
N PRO A 261 1.06 -28.51 9.90
CA PRO A 261 0.62 -29.64 10.71
C PRO A 261 1.47 -29.84 11.98
N GLY A 262 0.79 -30.13 13.09
CA GLY A 262 1.44 -30.43 14.36
C GLY A 262 2.12 -29.23 15.05
N ALA A 263 2.09 -28.05 14.45
CA ALA A 263 2.76 -26.85 14.96
C ALA A 263 1.80 -25.97 15.79
N GLY A 264 2.34 -25.34 16.82
CA GLY A 264 1.71 -24.23 17.59
C GLY A 264 2.12 -22.87 17.00
N HIS A 265 2.34 -21.89 17.89
CA HIS A 265 2.71 -20.52 17.46
C HIS A 265 4.07 -20.44 16.78
N GLY A 266 5.03 -21.31 17.16
CA GLY A 266 6.36 -21.40 16.55
C GLY A 266 6.45 -22.56 15.57
N PHE A 267 7.01 -22.33 14.37
CA PHE A 267 7.30 -23.34 13.35
C PHE A 267 8.46 -22.89 12.45
N ASP A 268 8.79 -23.63 11.41
CA ASP A 268 9.82 -23.24 10.46
C ASP A 268 9.33 -22.15 9.51
N TYR A 269 9.78 -20.92 9.70
CA TYR A 269 9.44 -19.75 8.89
C TYR A 269 10.27 -19.61 7.61
N ARG A 270 11.37 -20.38 7.47
CA ARG A 270 12.33 -20.25 6.35
C ARG A 270 11.75 -20.41 4.95
N PRO A 271 10.70 -21.21 4.70
CA PRO A 271 10.13 -21.34 3.36
C PRO A 271 9.41 -20.08 2.84
N THR A 272 9.19 -19.05 3.67
CA THR A 272 8.38 -17.88 3.31
C THR A 272 9.07 -17.00 2.30
N THR A 273 10.26 -16.47 2.59
CA THR A 273 10.90 -15.48 1.72
C THR A 273 11.35 -16.02 0.36
N PRO A 274 11.83 -17.28 0.20
CA PRO A 274 12.06 -17.85 -1.12
C PRO A 274 10.79 -17.91 -1.98
N TRP A 275 9.63 -18.23 -1.36
CA TRP A 275 8.36 -18.22 -2.07
C TRP A 275 7.96 -16.80 -2.48
N LEU A 276 8.12 -15.79 -1.61
CA LEU A 276 7.86 -14.39 -1.95
C LEU A 276 8.72 -13.92 -3.10
N ALA A 277 10.02 -14.26 -3.08
CA ALA A 277 11.00 -13.88 -4.10
C ALA A 277 10.66 -14.37 -5.51
N GLY A 278 9.82 -15.39 -5.64
CA GLY A 278 9.30 -15.90 -6.91
C GLY A 278 8.28 -14.97 -7.60
N HIS A 279 7.86 -13.88 -6.96
CA HIS A 279 6.83 -12.98 -7.48
C HIS A 279 7.40 -11.63 -7.89
N ARG A 280 6.74 -10.97 -8.84
CA ARG A 280 7.04 -9.61 -9.29
C ARG A 280 5.78 -8.75 -9.30
N ARG A 281 5.92 -7.45 -9.06
CA ARG A 281 4.81 -6.50 -9.10
C ARG A 281 4.13 -6.45 -10.46
N VAL A 282 2.82 -6.43 -10.44
CA VAL A 282 2.00 -6.02 -11.58
C VAL A 282 1.71 -4.53 -11.44
N VAL A 283 2.27 -3.72 -12.34
CA VAL A 283 2.21 -2.25 -12.22
C VAL A 283 1.01 -1.65 -12.95
N ARG A 284 0.62 -2.27 -14.08
CA ARG A 284 -0.44 -1.78 -14.96
C ARG A 284 -1.46 -2.89 -15.25
N PRO A 285 -2.20 -3.36 -14.26
CA PRO A 285 -3.24 -4.34 -14.51
C PRO A 285 -4.33 -3.71 -15.38
N ARG A 286 -4.84 -4.48 -16.35
CA ARG A 286 -5.99 -4.07 -17.17
C ARG A 286 -7.32 -4.31 -16.48
N SER A 287 -7.30 -5.01 -15.36
CA SER A 287 -8.45 -5.17 -14.47
C SER A 287 -7.96 -5.29 -13.03
N PHE A 288 -8.68 -4.72 -12.10
CA PHE A 288 -8.45 -4.88 -10.68
C PHE A 288 -9.71 -4.56 -9.87
N SER A 289 -9.74 -5.06 -8.66
CA SER A 289 -10.67 -4.63 -7.63
C SER A 289 -9.92 -3.98 -6.48
N TRP A 290 -10.47 -2.90 -5.95
CA TRP A 290 -9.92 -2.16 -4.83
C TRP A 290 -11.01 -1.76 -3.86
N GLU A 291 -11.05 -2.39 -2.70
CA GLU A 291 -11.84 -1.89 -1.58
C GLU A 291 -11.00 -0.86 -0.83
N ASN A 292 -11.40 0.41 -0.92
CA ASN A 292 -10.79 1.48 -0.13
C ASN A 292 -11.40 1.46 1.27
N PHE A 293 -10.61 1.06 2.24
CA PHE A 293 -10.98 0.90 3.64
C PHE A 293 -10.03 1.69 4.54
N PRO A 294 -10.46 2.08 5.74
CA PRO A 294 -9.57 2.76 6.67
C PRO A 294 -8.61 1.77 7.34
N MET A 295 -7.33 2.10 7.34
CA MET A 295 -6.31 1.42 8.13
C MET A 295 -5.69 2.43 9.09
N GLY A 296 -5.84 2.20 10.40
CA GLY A 296 -5.43 3.20 11.39
C GLY A 296 -6.11 4.57 11.20
N GLY A 297 -7.36 4.58 10.76
CA GLY A 297 -8.15 5.79 10.48
C GLY A 297 -7.87 6.47 9.14
N ARG A 298 -6.90 6.01 8.34
CA ARG A 298 -6.51 6.61 7.06
C ARG A 298 -7.00 5.81 5.87
N TYR A 299 -7.48 6.51 4.85
CA TYR A 299 -7.82 5.95 3.54
C TYR A 299 -6.72 6.27 2.54
N ARG A 300 -6.62 5.47 1.48
CA ARG A 300 -5.74 5.79 0.36
C ARG A 300 -6.44 6.66 -0.67
N SER A 301 -5.66 7.56 -1.29
CA SER A 301 -6.14 8.42 -2.38
C SER A 301 -5.87 7.83 -3.76
N GLY A 302 -5.12 6.73 -3.86
CA GLY A 302 -4.79 6.11 -5.14
C GLY A 302 -4.47 4.62 -5.05
N PHE A 303 -4.74 3.90 -6.16
CA PHE A 303 -4.46 2.47 -6.31
C PHE A 303 -4.26 2.15 -7.80
N TYR A 304 -3.13 1.55 -8.19
CA TYR A 304 -2.69 1.34 -9.58
C TYR A 304 -2.72 2.63 -10.41
N ASN A 305 -3.74 2.80 -11.25
CA ASN A 305 -3.92 3.98 -12.11
C ASN A 305 -5.22 4.76 -11.79
N LEU A 306 -5.84 4.47 -10.64
CA LEU A 306 -7.05 5.13 -10.16
C LEU A 306 -6.71 6.05 -8.98
N ALA A 307 -7.19 7.28 -9.02
CA ALA A 307 -7.18 8.19 -7.88
C ALA A 307 -8.61 8.57 -7.49
N VAL A 308 -8.82 8.75 -6.19
CA VAL A 308 -10.12 9.08 -5.61
C VAL A 308 -9.95 10.18 -4.56
N ASP A 309 -11.02 10.94 -4.33
CA ASP A 309 -11.11 11.79 -3.15
C ASP A 309 -11.43 10.89 -1.96
N ALA A 310 -10.38 10.52 -1.22
CA ALA A 310 -10.52 9.70 -0.03
C ALA A 310 -11.23 10.48 1.09
N PRO A 311 -12.05 9.83 1.92
CA PRO A 311 -12.51 10.43 3.16
C PRO A 311 -11.32 10.94 3.98
N LYS A 312 -11.48 12.09 4.65
CA LYS A 312 -10.43 12.59 5.54
C LYS A 312 -10.15 11.56 6.63
N ALA A 313 -8.88 11.41 6.97
CA ALA A 313 -8.50 10.65 8.13
C ALA A 313 -9.18 11.24 9.38
N THR A 314 -9.60 10.39 10.30
CA THR A 314 -9.92 10.85 11.65
C THR A 314 -8.60 11.20 12.31
N ASP A 315 -8.42 12.47 12.72
CA ASP A 315 -7.16 13.00 13.26
C ASP A 315 -6.76 12.39 14.62
N THR A 316 -7.56 11.48 15.16
CA THR A 316 -7.26 10.83 16.43
C THR A 316 -6.48 9.56 16.15
N PRO A 317 -5.19 9.45 16.57
CA PRO A 317 -4.53 8.16 16.66
C PRO A 317 -5.45 7.26 17.49
N SER A 318 -6.03 6.23 16.88
CA SER A 318 -6.85 5.31 17.65
C SER A 318 -5.92 4.47 18.51
N PRO A 319 -5.74 4.78 19.80
CA PRO A 319 -5.15 3.81 20.71
C PRO A 319 -6.04 2.58 20.69
N LEU A 320 -5.49 1.42 20.99
CA LEU A 320 -6.31 0.27 21.37
C LEU A 320 -7.28 0.73 22.45
N GLY A 321 -8.51 0.22 22.44
CA GLY A 321 -9.42 0.43 23.54
C GLY A 321 -8.79 0.03 24.90
N PRO A 322 -9.38 0.44 26.03
CA PRO A 322 -8.85 0.18 27.37
C PRO A 322 -8.61 -1.30 27.66
N ASP A 323 -9.26 -2.18 26.92
CA ASP A 323 -9.15 -3.64 26.96
C ASP A 323 -8.00 -4.22 26.11
N GLY A 324 -7.24 -3.39 25.42
CA GLY A 324 -6.14 -3.83 24.53
C GLY A 324 -6.61 -4.52 23.26
N VAL A 325 -7.93 -4.56 22.99
CA VAL A 325 -8.51 -5.28 21.86
C VAL A 325 -8.58 -4.37 20.64
N ASN A 326 -8.27 -4.92 19.46
CA ASN A 326 -8.54 -4.27 18.19
C ASN A 326 -10.05 -4.09 18.01
N HIS A 327 -10.54 -2.86 18.11
CA HIS A 327 -11.92 -2.58 17.75
C HIS A 327 -12.05 -2.68 16.22
N TYR A 328 -12.81 -3.69 15.80
CA TYR A 328 -13.14 -3.89 14.39
C TYR A 328 -14.31 -2.97 14.05
N ASP A 329 -14.00 -1.77 13.57
CA ASP A 329 -15.02 -0.83 13.14
C ASP A 329 -15.52 -1.20 11.74
N GLY A 330 -16.65 -1.92 11.71
CA GLY A 330 -17.37 -2.27 10.48
C GLY A 330 -18.25 -1.14 9.95
N THR A 331 -18.35 0.00 10.67
CA THR A 331 -19.25 1.11 10.33
C THR A 331 -18.58 2.18 9.48
N ALA A 332 -17.26 2.21 9.43
CA ALA A 332 -16.52 3.16 8.60
C ALA A 332 -16.90 3.04 7.12
N PRO A 333 -17.12 4.17 6.41
CA PRO A 333 -17.47 4.15 5.00
C PRO A 333 -16.42 3.41 4.16
N ARG A 334 -16.87 2.55 3.24
CA ARG A 334 -15.99 1.80 2.33
C ARG A 334 -16.56 1.84 0.93
N ARG A 335 -15.67 1.88 -0.05
CA ARG A 335 -16.03 1.79 -1.46
C ARG A 335 -15.20 0.73 -2.15
N LEU A 336 -15.85 -0.11 -2.93
CA LEU A 336 -15.23 -1.04 -3.84
C LEU A 336 -15.21 -0.43 -5.23
N TYR A 337 -14.03 -0.31 -5.79
CA TYR A 337 -13.78 0.10 -7.17
C TYR A 337 -13.38 -1.13 -7.96
N THR A 338 -14.15 -1.50 -8.98
CA THR A 338 -13.78 -2.57 -9.92
C THR A 338 -13.56 -1.97 -11.28
N MET A 339 -12.33 -1.99 -11.76
CA MET A 339 -11.95 -1.44 -13.06
C MET A 339 -11.63 -2.57 -14.04
N ARG A 340 -12.05 -2.38 -15.29
CA ARG A 340 -11.66 -3.22 -16.43
C ARG A 340 -11.37 -2.35 -17.64
N ILE A 341 -10.27 -2.61 -18.30
CA ILE A 341 -9.84 -1.90 -19.52
C ILE A 341 -9.82 -2.89 -20.68
N GLU A 342 -10.69 -2.68 -21.66
CA GLU A 342 -10.72 -3.45 -22.91
C GLU A 342 -10.50 -2.51 -24.09
N MET A 343 -9.39 -2.69 -24.79
CA MET A 343 -8.93 -1.74 -25.82
C MET A 343 -8.98 -0.30 -25.26
N ASN A 344 -9.83 0.57 -25.82
CA ASN A 344 -10.01 1.96 -25.40
C ASN A 344 -11.28 2.20 -24.55
N THR A 345 -11.91 1.15 -24.07
CA THR A 345 -13.06 1.26 -23.15
C THR A 345 -12.63 0.90 -21.73
N ILE A 346 -12.95 1.78 -20.81
CA ILE A 346 -12.71 1.62 -19.38
C ILE A 346 -14.06 1.50 -18.69
N ASP A 347 -14.32 0.35 -18.09
CA ASP A 347 -15.48 0.11 -17.27
C ASP A 347 -15.07 0.21 -15.79
N LEU A 348 -15.66 1.16 -15.09
CA LEU A 348 -15.50 1.35 -13.66
C LEU A 348 -16.83 1.11 -12.96
N ARG A 349 -16.85 0.13 -12.08
CA ARG A 349 -17.96 -0.09 -11.15
C ARG A 349 -17.54 0.42 -9.78
N VAL A 350 -18.40 1.23 -9.16
CA VAL A 350 -18.17 1.81 -7.83
C VAL A 350 -19.34 1.45 -6.95
N GLU A 351 -19.06 0.79 -5.84
CA GLU A 351 -20.06 0.30 -4.89
C GLU A 351 -19.70 0.73 -3.47
N GLU A 352 -20.70 1.09 -2.71
CA GLU A 352 -20.57 1.24 -1.26
C GLU A 352 -20.66 -0.14 -0.62
N VAL A 353 -19.74 -0.39 0.33
CA VAL A 353 -19.58 -1.71 0.99
C VAL A 353 -19.91 -1.58 2.46
N SER A 354 -20.70 -2.51 2.96
CA SER A 354 -20.95 -2.68 4.40
C SER A 354 -20.76 -4.14 4.81
N TYR A 355 -20.36 -4.35 6.05
CA TYR A 355 -20.13 -5.66 6.64
C TYR A 355 -21.05 -5.89 7.83
N THR A 356 -21.62 -7.08 7.90
CA THR A 356 -22.33 -7.58 9.07
C THR A 356 -21.63 -8.83 9.55
N VAL A 357 -21.19 -8.85 10.81
CA VAL A 357 -20.54 -10.02 11.41
C VAL A 357 -21.58 -11.14 11.52
N THR A 358 -21.26 -12.30 10.95
CA THR A 358 -22.12 -13.51 10.98
C THR A 358 -21.58 -14.57 11.90
N GLU A 359 -20.30 -14.55 12.21
CA GLU A 359 -19.66 -15.51 13.10
C GLU A 359 -18.54 -14.81 13.91
N ARG A 360 -18.49 -15.11 15.21
CA ARG A 360 -17.41 -14.71 16.10
C ARG A 360 -16.78 -15.94 16.71
N GLY A 361 -15.50 -15.84 17.05
CA GLY A 361 -14.75 -16.92 17.66
C GLY A 361 -13.89 -16.48 18.82
N CYS A 362 -13.36 -17.48 19.55
CA CYS A 362 -12.51 -17.34 20.71
C CYS A 362 -13.16 -16.54 21.86
N GLU A 363 -12.52 -16.56 23.01
CA GLU A 363 -12.93 -15.80 24.20
C GLU A 363 -12.99 -14.28 23.99
N TRP A 364 -12.25 -13.76 23.00
CA TRP A 364 -12.19 -12.35 22.64
C TRP A 364 -13.31 -11.88 21.70
N GLY A 365 -14.21 -12.78 21.28
CA GLY A 365 -15.30 -12.45 20.36
C GLY A 365 -14.83 -11.91 18.99
N ILE A 366 -13.69 -12.42 18.51
CA ILE A 366 -13.09 -11.97 17.25
C ILE A 366 -14.02 -12.27 16.07
N PRO A 367 -14.33 -11.29 15.20
CA PRO A 367 -15.12 -11.54 14.00
C PRO A 367 -14.38 -12.47 13.05
N LEU A 368 -14.99 -13.60 12.71
CA LEU A 368 -14.43 -14.60 11.80
C LEU A 368 -15.03 -14.50 10.41
N ARG A 369 -16.34 -14.40 10.32
CA ARG A 369 -17.06 -14.36 9.04
C ARG A 369 -17.99 -13.17 8.97
N PHE A 370 -18.25 -12.73 7.73
CA PHE A 370 -19.02 -11.54 7.45
C PHE A 370 -19.98 -11.79 6.29
N LYS A 371 -21.16 -11.21 6.38
CA LYS A 371 -22.00 -10.93 5.22
C LYS A 371 -21.57 -9.58 4.66
N ARG A 372 -21.09 -9.56 3.42
CA ARG A 372 -20.75 -8.34 2.69
C ARG A 372 -21.94 -7.91 1.85
N THR A 373 -22.40 -6.68 2.02
CA THR A 373 -23.48 -6.08 1.23
C THR A 373 -22.91 -4.94 0.40
N MET A 374 -23.25 -4.90 -0.88
CA MET A 374 -22.77 -3.90 -1.83
C MET A 374 -23.95 -3.24 -2.51
N ARG A 375 -23.87 -1.92 -2.70
CA ARG A 375 -24.82 -1.15 -3.48
C ARG A 375 -24.09 -0.17 -4.39
N PRO A 376 -24.59 0.13 -5.62
CA PRO A 376 -23.97 1.13 -6.46
C PRO A 376 -23.82 2.46 -5.72
N ALA A 377 -22.65 3.10 -5.83
CA ALA A 377 -22.43 4.42 -5.26
C ALA A 377 -23.19 5.48 -6.07
N ASP A 378 -24.02 6.26 -5.38
CA ASP A 378 -24.90 7.25 -6.00
C ASP A 378 -24.14 8.42 -6.65
N SER A 379 -23.02 8.80 -6.09
CA SER A 379 -22.19 9.90 -6.59
C SER A 379 -20.72 9.70 -6.27
N GLY A 380 -19.88 10.41 -7.01
CA GLY A 380 -18.46 10.44 -6.73
C GLY A 380 -17.66 11.12 -7.83
N GLU A 381 -16.37 11.20 -7.59
CA GLU A 381 -15.37 11.70 -8.51
C GLU A 381 -14.16 10.79 -8.48
N VAL A 382 -13.56 10.53 -9.64
CA VAL A 382 -12.30 9.79 -9.77
C VAL A 382 -11.43 10.44 -10.83
N ARG A 383 -10.12 10.20 -10.72
CA ARG A 383 -9.15 10.47 -11.78
C ARG A 383 -8.58 9.15 -12.24
N ILE A 384 -8.57 8.90 -13.54
CA ILE A 384 -8.05 7.71 -14.16
C ILE A 384 -6.81 8.10 -14.94
N PHE A 385 -5.66 7.61 -14.49
CA PHE A 385 -4.38 7.86 -15.13
C PHE A 385 -4.14 6.82 -16.23
N LEU A 386 -3.60 7.29 -17.38
CA LEU A 386 -3.49 6.50 -18.59
C LEU A 386 -2.13 6.66 -19.25
N ASP A 387 -1.67 5.58 -19.88
CA ASP A 387 -0.53 5.56 -20.78
C ASP A 387 -0.81 4.66 -22.01
N GLU A 388 0.13 4.61 -22.94
CA GLU A 388 -0.01 3.82 -24.17
C GLU A 388 -0.03 2.30 -23.95
N LYS A 389 0.35 1.82 -22.75
CA LYS A 389 0.24 0.40 -22.36
C LYS A 389 -1.19 0.02 -21.97
N LEU A 390 -1.99 1.01 -21.56
CA LEU A 390 -3.38 0.82 -21.15
C LEU A 390 -4.37 1.12 -22.27
N VAL A 391 -4.15 2.19 -23.05
CA VAL A 391 -5.05 2.65 -24.12
C VAL A 391 -4.26 3.20 -25.32
N ASP A 392 -4.87 3.20 -26.49
CA ASP A 392 -4.32 3.83 -27.70
C ASP A 392 -4.73 5.31 -27.75
N PHE A 393 -3.80 6.24 -27.53
CA PHE A 393 -4.07 7.68 -27.58
C PHE A 393 -4.45 8.22 -28.97
N LYS A 394 -4.24 7.46 -30.04
CA LYS A 394 -4.67 7.84 -31.37
C LYS A 394 -6.19 7.68 -31.57
N ARG A 395 -6.86 6.97 -30.69
CA ARG A 395 -8.28 6.67 -30.74
C ARG A 395 -9.02 7.29 -29.56
N PRO A 396 -10.32 7.62 -29.68
CA PRO A 396 -11.12 8.05 -28.53
C PRO A 396 -11.12 7.00 -27.42
N VAL A 397 -11.03 7.46 -26.17
CA VAL A 397 -11.20 6.65 -24.97
C VAL A 397 -12.62 6.83 -24.47
N ARG A 398 -13.27 5.73 -24.15
CA ARG A 398 -14.62 5.71 -23.55
C ARG A 398 -14.52 5.24 -22.10
N ILE A 399 -15.11 6.01 -21.17
CA ILE A 399 -15.17 5.63 -19.74
C ILE A 399 -16.62 5.51 -19.34
N ARG A 400 -16.97 4.35 -18.82
CA ARG A 400 -18.27 4.06 -18.21
C ARG A 400 -18.13 3.94 -16.70
N VAL A 401 -19.02 4.58 -15.96
CA VAL A 401 -19.14 4.41 -14.51
C VAL A 401 -20.51 3.84 -14.21
N ASN A 402 -20.57 2.71 -13.53
CA ASN A 402 -21.80 1.98 -13.24
C ASN A 402 -22.69 1.81 -14.49
N GLY A 403 -22.07 1.41 -15.61
CA GLY A 403 -22.70 1.16 -16.91
C GLY A 403 -23.03 2.40 -17.75
N LYS A 404 -22.95 3.62 -17.19
CA LYS A 404 -23.26 4.86 -17.92
C LYS A 404 -21.98 5.52 -18.46
N VAL A 405 -21.97 5.92 -19.73
CA VAL A 405 -20.86 6.68 -20.33
C VAL A 405 -20.76 8.03 -19.61
N ARG A 406 -19.56 8.32 -19.09
CA ARG A 406 -19.22 9.56 -18.40
C ARG A 406 -18.14 10.37 -19.08
N PHE A 407 -17.40 9.74 -19.97
CA PHE A 407 -16.41 10.39 -20.81
C PHE A 407 -16.32 9.63 -22.14
N GLU A 408 -16.22 10.36 -23.24
CA GLU A 408 -15.86 9.85 -24.54
C GLU A 408 -15.12 10.94 -25.31
N GLY A 409 -13.84 10.69 -25.63
CA GLY A 409 -13.03 11.69 -26.30
C GLY A 409 -11.56 11.29 -26.42
N ARG A 410 -10.78 12.16 -27.07
CA ARG A 410 -9.32 12.00 -27.13
C ARG A 410 -8.70 12.39 -25.80
N VAL A 411 -7.74 11.60 -25.37
CA VAL A 411 -6.92 11.86 -24.18
C VAL A 411 -5.56 12.36 -24.66
N ILE A 412 -5.10 13.47 -24.09
CA ILE A 412 -3.88 14.16 -24.55
C ILE A 412 -2.87 14.11 -23.41
N PRO A 413 -1.64 13.64 -23.67
CA PRO A 413 -0.55 13.69 -22.71
C PRO A 413 -0.21 15.12 -22.28
N SER A 414 0.17 15.29 -21.00
CA SER A 414 0.56 16.59 -20.43
C SER A 414 1.61 16.43 -19.34
N GLU A 415 2.42 17.46 -19.11
CA GLU A 415 3.36 17.52 -17.99
C GLU A 415 2.62 17.51 -16.65
N GLU A 416 1.46 18.15 -16.58
CA GLU A 416 0.60 18.17 -15.40
C GLU A 416 0.17 16.76 -14.98
N SER A 417 -0.25 15.91 -15.93
CA SER A 417 -0.66 14.53 -15.62
C SER A 417 0.51 13.70 -15.08
N ILE A 418 1.72 13.88 -15.63
CA ILE A 418 2.93 13.21 -15.12
C ILE A 418 3.23 13.67 -13.69
N ALA A 419 3.15 14.99 -13.43
CA ALA A 419 3.38 15.53 -12.08
C ALA A 419 2.36 15.03 -11.07
N GLN A 420 1.06 15.03 -11.41
CA GLN A 420 -0.01 14.52 -10.56
C GLN A 420 0.14 13.02 -10.27
N ALA A 421 0.55 12.24 -11.27
CA ALA A 421 0.80 10.81 -11.09
C ALA A 421 1.99 10.55 -10.17
N LEU A 422 3.07 11.32 -10.35
CA LEU A 422 4.28 11.21 -9.53
C LEU A 422 4.01 11.62 -8.08
N ASP A 423 3.30 12.73 -7.85
CA ASP A 423 2.91 13.21 -6.53
C ASP A 423 2.02 12.21 -5.78
N LEU A 424 1.13 11.50 -6.50
CA LEU A 424 0.23 10.52 -5.89
C LEU A 424 0.89 9.17 -5.63
N PHE A 425 1.69 8.67 -6.59
CA PHE A 425 2.17 7.30 -6.56
C PHE A 425 3.64 7.17 -6.17
N HIS A 426 4.44 8.23 -6.30
CA HIS A 426 5.88 8.24 -5.98
C HIS A 426 6.64 7.04 -6.60
N ASP A 427 6.29 6.66 -7.84
CA ASP A 427 6.71 5.42 -8.47
C ASP A 427 7.20 5.65 -9.90
N PRO A 428 8.47 5.30 -10.23
CA PRO A 428 9.03 5.49 -11.56
C PRO A 428 8.27 4.74 -12.65
N LEU A 429 7.59 3.67 -12.26
CA LEU A 429 6.85 2.82 -13.17
C LEU A 429 5.41 3.32 -13.41
N ARG A 430 4.96 4.36 -12.69
CA ARG A 430 3.59 4.92 -12.74
C ARG A 430 3.55 6.41 -13.11
N LEU A 431 4.48 6.88 -13.93
CA LEU A 431 4.53 8.26 -14.46
C LEU A 431 3.55 8.40 -15.62
N TYR A 432 2.27 8.32 -15.34
CA TYR A 432 1.23 8.35 -16.37
C TYR A 432 1.16 9.71 -17.05
N PRO A 433 1.29 9.77 -18.40
CA PRO A 433 1.31 11.04 -19.12
C PRO A 433 -0.08 11.66 -19.31
N ALA A 434 -1.15 10.92 -19.04
CA ALA A 434 -2.50 11.42 -19.24
C ALA A 434 -3.41 11.07 -18.07
N CYS A 435 -4.40 11.93 -17.83
CA CYS A 435 -5.37 11.78 -16.75
C CYS A 435 -6.75 12.22 -17.21
N VAL A 436 -7.79 11.44 -16.91
CA VAL A 436 -9.18 11.81 -17.16
C VAL A 436 -9.92 11.88 -15.82
N LYS A 437 -10.48 13.04 -15.54
CA LYS A 437 -11.34 13.29 -14.39
C LYS A 437 -12.78 12.95 -14.75
N VAL A 438 -13.43 12.11 -13.93
CA VAL A 438 -14.79 11.64 -14.14
C VAL A 438 -15.63 11.86 -12.89
N LYS A 439 -16.75 12.54 -13.07
CA LYS A 439 -17.78 12.73 -12.02
C LYS A 439 -19.05 12.00 -12.38
N TRP A 440 -19.77 11.51 -11.40
CA TRP A 440 -21.10 10.95 -11.57
C TRP A 440 -22.03 11.31 -10.40
N CYS A 441 -23.33 11.39 -10.74
CA CYS A 441 -24.41 11.47 -9.79
C CYS A 441 -25.54 10.60 -10.33
N SER A 442 -26.21 9.82 -9.49
CA SER A 442 -27.34 8.98 -9.87
C SER A 442 -28.64 9.76 -10.02
N TRP A 443 -28.73 10.97 -9.45
CA TRP A 443 -29.94 11.79 -9.59
C TRP A 443 -30.05 12.30 -11.03
N GLY A 444 -31.06 11.79 -11.74
CA GLY A 444 -31.44 12.24 -13.07
C GLY A 444 -32.04 13.66 -13.01
N GLY A 445 -31.19 14.63 -13.16
CA GLY A 445 -31.50 16.04 -13.23
C GLY A 445 -30.37 16.75 -13.98
N LEU A 446 -30.21 16.44 -15.26
CA LEU A 446 -29.51 17.33 -16.18
C LEU A 446 -30.37 18.56 -16.39
N THR A 447 -30.19 19.60 -15.61
CA THR A 447 -30.41 20.94 -16.14
C THR A 447 -29.25 21.24 -17.10
N ASP A 448 -29.60 21.34 -18.37
CA ASP A 448 -28.79 21.93 -19.45
C ASP A 448 -28.38 23.37 -19.06
N MET A 449 -27.29 23.53 -18.36
CA MET A 449 -26.74 24.85 -18.03
C MET A 449 -25.22 24.91 -18.12
N ASP A 450 -24.62 24.28 -19.14
CA ASP A 450 -23.22 24.55 -19.51
C ASP A 450 -23.03 24.36 -21.02
N LYS A 451 -23.95 24.96 -21.79
CA LYS A 451 -23.72 25.31 -23.20
C LYS A 451 -23.78 26.84 -23.31
N LYS A 452 -22.69 27.50 -22.94
CA LYS A 452 -22.33 28.82 -23.50
C LYS A 452 -20.82 29.00 -23.46
#